data_d671812531325d9b8c1844119c5c8715
#
_entry.id   d671812531325d9b8c1844119c5c8715
#
_cell.length_a   1.000
_cell.length_b   1.000
_cell.length_c   1.000
_cell.angle_alpha   90.00
_cell.angle_beta   90.00
_cell.angle_gamma   90.00
#
_symmetry.space_group_name_H-M   'P 1'
#
loop_
_entity.id
_entity.type
_entity.pdbx_description
1 polymer ?
#
loop_
_entity_poly.entity_id
_entity_poly.type
_entity_poly.pdbx_seq_one_letter_code
_entity_poly.pdbx_strand_id
1 'polypeptide(L)'
;MKINDNSDLPPILYAEASVHSIGGESIFTTTTSITSKTVEQFYSKDNMIHKSVEKLKANGFQVLHVGQTSISIAASPKIFENVFHTKIVMKELEVQGIPGKTSTTILDSTNSNIQGLIDTSNSEFANVLEGIAISEKAFLHSPASAPLEDTSVNTPGGLAPNPPQKDYYHLKPPEDLAKLLLAERAHQKGITGKGIKIVMVDTGFFRHPFFTKRQYHINPVILGPETTDPIHDERGHGTGEAANVFSLAPDIDFTMIKMNKFNTTGAFKLAVAQNPDIITCSWGLPTPPNQLTASQLTLAAAIANAVHKGIIVVFASGNGGEPFPGMHPDVISVGGVFVDRNGSMEATEFVSGYKSTFTPYKDRLVPDICGLSGLPPMADYIMLPVEPGDWYDKFAYASGQKHPNGDETSPIDGWAAFSGTSAAAPQIAGVCALLKQANSRLSHFQIRDILKKTARDVTKGQSQQKNPAHQGPDLATGFGLVDASRAVDEAIKMS
;
A
#
# COMPACT_ATOMS: atom_id res chain seq x y z
N MET A 1 -24.13 -17.46 -11.39
CA MET A 1 -23.76 -17.11 -10.00
C MET A 1 -23.64 -18.40 -9.20
N LYS A 2 -22.43 -18.87 -8.92
CA LYS A 2 -22.23 -20.07 -8.09
C LYS A 2 -22.05 -19.61 -6.64
N ILE A 3 -23.04 -19.90 -5.80
CA ILE A 3 -22.94 -19.78 -4.34
C ILE A 3 -22.33 -21.11 -3.89
N ASN A 4 -21.10 -21.09 -3.37
CA ASN A 4 -20.48 -22.28 -2.79
C ASN A 4 -20.90 -22.44 -1.33
N ASP A 5 -21.07 -23.65 -0.92
CA ASP A 5 -21.55 -24.08 0.40
C ASP A 5 -20.57 -23.66 1.52
N ASN A 6 -21.08 -23.48 2.73
CA ASN A 6 -20.42 -22.91 3.94
C ASN A 6 -19.14 -23.63 4.46
N SER A 7 -18.63 -24.66 3.77
CA SER A 7 -17.47 -25.43 4.22
C SER A 7 -16.12 -24.71 4.11
N ASP A 8 -16.05 -23.61 3.36
CA ASP A 8 -14.79 -22.93 3.01
C ASP A 8 -14.63 -21.52 3.62
N LEU A 9 -15.53 -21.11 4.52
CA LEU A 9 -15.39 -19.81 5.20
C LEU A 9 -14.20 -19.82 6.17
N PRO A 10 -13.44 -18.72 6.28
CA PRO A 10 -12.35 -18.64 7.26
C PRO A 10 -12.91 -18.73 8.68
N PRO A 11 -12.14 -19.31 9.63
CA PRO A 11 -12.61 -19.48 11.01
C PRO A 11 -12.89 -18.15 11.72
N ILE A 12 -12.23 -17.08 11.30
CA ILE A 12 -12.40 -15.72 11.82
C ILE A 12 -12.58 -14.77 10.63
N LEU A 13 -13.58 -13.89 10.74
CA LEU A 13 -13.79 -12.75 9.85
C LEU A 13 -13.32 -11.47 10.54
N TYR A 14 -12.69 -10.61 9.75
CA TYR A 14 -12.36 -9.25 10.13
C TYR A 14 -13.35 -8.29 9.48
N ALA A 15 -13.73 -7.26 10.19
CA ALA A 15 -14.67 -6.28 9.68
C ALA A 15 -14.49 -4.91 10.34
N GLU A 16 -15.02 -3.89 9.68
CA GLU A 16 -15.10 -2.53 10.17
C GLU A 16 -16.55 -2.19 10.50
N ALA A 17 -16.88 -2.03 11.78
CA ALA A 17 -18.19 -1.59 12.22
C ALA A 17 -18.25 -0.06 12.18
N SER A 18 -19.06 0.50 11.28
CA SER A 18 -19.28 1.94 11.18
C SER A 18 -20.37 2.37 12.14
N VAL A 19 -20.04 3.30 13.03
CA VAL A 19 -20.97 3.88 14.00
C VAL A 19 -21.68 5.08 13.35
N HIS A 20 -22.95 5.31 13.66
CA HIS A 20 -23.69 6.45 13.12
C HIS A 20 -22.92 7.76 13.22
N SER A 21 -22.83 8.46 12.11
CA SER A 21 -22.05 9.68 11.97
C SER A 21 -22.72 10.91 12.61
N ILE A 22 -21.91 11.90 12.96
CA ILE A 22 -22.40 13.22 13.45
C ILE A 22 -23.14 13.96 12.33
N GLY A 23 -22.67 13.83 11.08
CA GLY A 23 -23.28 14.50 9.91
C GLY A 23 -24.57 13.85 9.44
N GLY A 24 -24.95 12.69 9.97
CA GLY A 24 -26.15 11.96 9.58
C GLY A 24 -26.06 11.27 8.21
N GLU A 25 -24.92 11.33 7.54
CA GLU A 25 -24.66 10.60 6.30
C GLU A 25 -23.89 9.29 6.59
N SER A 26 -24.27 8.22 5.92
CA SER A 26 -23.55 6.95 5.98
C SER A 26 -22.39 6.92 5.00
N ILE A 27 -21.23 6.40 5.43
CA ILE A 27 -20.08 6.16 4.52
C ILE A 27 -20.44 5.19 3.38
N PHE A 28 -21.45 4.33 3.57
CA PHE A 28 -21.83 3.30 2.61
C PHE A 28 -22.80 3.78 1.53
N THR A 29 -23.57 4.83 1.80
CA THR A 29 -24.63 5.31 0.91
C THR A 29 -24.47 6.76 0.49
N THR A 30 -23.49 7.48 1.01
CA THR A 30 -23.23 8.87 0.68
C THR A 30 -22.85 9.04 -0.80
N THR A 31 -23.30 10.14 -1.39
CA THR A 31 -22.81 10.64 -2.69
C THR A 31 -21.64 11.63 -2.52
N THR A 32 -21.39 12.06 -1.30
CA THR A 32 -20.28 12.96 -0.96
C THR A 32 -18.95 12.21 -1.04
N SER A 33 -17.97 12.75 -1.74
CA SER A 33 -16.63 12.18 -1.77
C SER A 33 -16.01 12.19 -0.37
N ILE A 34 -15.63 11.01 0.13
CA ILE A 34 -14.96 10.86 1.41
C ILE A 34 -13.49 11.30 1.24
N THR A 35 -13.14 12.47 1.74
CA THR A 35 -11.82 13.09 1.63
C THR A 35 -11.44 13.78 2.94
N SER A 36 -10.19 14.18 3.09
CA SER A 36 -9.71 14.94 4.25
C SER A 36 -10.48 16.26 4.51
N LYS A 37 -11.16 16.77 3.48
CA LYS A 37 -12.01 17.99 3.60
C LYS A 37 -13.43 17.70 4.09
N THR A 38 -13.90 16.46 3.96
CA THR A 38 -15.28 16.06 4.26
C THR A 38 -15.37 15.02 5.37
N VAL A 39 -14.26 14.42 5.78
CA VAL A 39 -14.23 13.27 6.69
C VAL A 39 -14.84 13.52 8.06
N GLU A 40 -14.80 14.76 8.57
CA GLU A 40 -15.41 15.11 9.86
C GLU A 40 -16.93 14.88 9.89
N GLN A 41 -17.61 14.94 8.73
CA GLN A 41 -19.04 14.63 8.61
C GLN A 41 -19.33 13.15 8.92
N PHE A 42 -18.33 12.28 8.72
CA PHE A 42 -18.41 10.84 8.97
C PHE A 42 -17.85 10.42 10.32
N TYR A 43 -17.42 11.36 11.17
CA TYR A 43 -17.00 11.05 12.54
C TYR A 43 -18.22 10.70 13.40
N SER A 44 -18.01 9.81 14.35
CA SER A 44 -19.02 9.40 15.30
C SER A 44 -18.81 10.08 16.66
N LYS A 45 -19.89 10.29 17.41
CA LYS A 45 -19.81 10.82 18.78
C LYS A 45 -19.15 9.80 19.71
N ASP A 46 -18.27 10.25 20.59
CA ASP A 46 -17.53 9.37 21.51
C ASP A 46 -18.45 8.47 22.36
N ASN A 47 -19.57 9.01 22.86
CA ASN A 47 -20.53 8.22 23.62
C ASN A 47 -21.20 7.12 22.77
N MET A 48 -21.41 7.33 21.48
CA MET A 48 -21.93 6.31 20.56
C MET A 48 -20.87 5.26 20.27
N ILE A 49 -19.60 5.68 20.08
CA ILE A 49 -18.47 4.77 19.92
C ILE A 49 -18.35 3.85 21.14
N HIS A 50 -18.34 4.42 22.36
CA HIS A 50 -18.27 3.63 23.61
C HIS A 50 -19.42 2.63 23.73
N LYS A 51 -20.67 3.08 23.48
CA LYS A 51 -21.86 2.21 23.50
C LYS A 51 -21.76 1.07 22.48
N SER A 52 -21.25 1.39 21.29
CA SER A 52 -21.03 0.36 20.24
C SER A 52 -19.97 -0.66 20.64
N VAL A 53 -18.86 -0.21 21.22
CA VAL A 53 -17.77 -1.09 21.72
C VAL A 53 -18.30 -2.05 22.78
N GLU A 54 -19.00 -1.55 23.79
CA GLU A 54 -19.58 -2.37 24.86
C GLU A 54 -20.55 -3.42 24.28
N LYS A 55 -21.43 -2.99 23.39
CA LYS A 55 -22.43 -3.85 22.77
C LYS A 55 -21.77 -4.92 21.88
N LEU A 56 -20.77 -4.57 21.08
CA LEU A 56 -20.02 -5.52 20.27
C LEU A 56 -19.34 -6.58 21.15
N LYS A 57 -18.65 -6.18 22.20
CA LYS A 57 -18.02 -7.10 23.16
C LYS A 57 -19.03 -8.03 23.84
N ALA A 58 -20.19 -7.51 24.26
CA ALA A 58 -21.25 -8.29 24.88
C ALA A 58 -21.84 -9.34 23.94
N ASN A 59 -21.76 -9.14 22.61
CA ASN A 59 -22.22 -10.04 21.57
C ASN A 59 -21.12 -10.96 21.00
N GLY A 60 -19.97 -11.05 21.68
CA GLY A 60 -18.89 -11.99 21.35
C GLY A 60 -17.93 -11.54 20.27
N PHE A 61 -17.94 -10.24 19.88
CA PHE A 61 -16.95 -9.68 18.99
C PHE A 61 -15.67 -9.29 19.74
N GLN A 62 -14.54 -9.62 19.18
CA GLN A 62 -13.26 -9.06 19.58
C GLN A 62 -13.14 -7.66 18.98
N VAL A 63 -12.90 -6.64 19.79
CA VAL A 63 -12.61 -5.28 19.35
C VAL A 63 -11.10 -5.13 19.23
N LEU A 64 -10.62 -4.88 18.01
CA LEU A 64 -9.19 -4.81 17.66
C LEU A 64 -8.66 -3.37 17.72
N HIS A 65 -9.44 -2.41 17.20
CA HIS A 65 -9.07 -1.01 17.18
C HIS A 65 -10.34 -0.14 17.20
N VAL A 66 -10.26 1.00 17.89
CA VAL A 66 -11.36 1.97 17.95
C VAL A 66 -10.92 3.26 17.27
N GLY A 67 -11.61 3.65 16.20
CA GLY A 67 -11.38 4.88 15.45
C GLY A 67 -12.62 5.77 15.42
N GLN A 68 -12.46 6.99 14.91
CA GLN A 68 -13.54 7.96 14.79
C GLN A 68 -14.52 7.64 13.65
N THR A 69 -14.06 6.91 12.63
CA THR A 69 -14.84 6.54 11.44
C THR A 69 -15.35 5.11 11.48
N SER A 70 -14.71 4.21 12.22
CA SER A 70 -15.12 2.81 12.38
C SER A 70 -14.39 2.13 13.54
N ILE A 71 -14.95 1.00 13.97
CA ILE A 71 -14.38 0.10 14.97
C ILE A 71 -13.95 -1.18 14.25
N SER A 72 -12.66 -1.55 14.32
CA SER A 72 -12.18 -2.81 13.77
C SER A 72 -12.54 -3.96 14.70
N ILE A 73 -13.19 -4.98 14.16
CA ILE A 73 -13.70 -6.14 14.91
C ILE A 73 -13.32 -7.45 14.25
N ALA A 74 -13.31 -8.52 15.06
CA ALA A 74 -13.17 -9.90 14.58
C ALA A 74 -14.12 -10.82 15.32
N ALA A 75 -14.64 -11.83 14.61
CA ALA A 75 -15.44 -12.90 15.17
C ALA A 75 -15.54 -14.08 14.18
N SER A 76 -16.06 -15.22 14.63
CA SER A 76 -16.41 -16.31 13.69
C SER A 76 -17.59 -15.90 12.80
N PRO A 77 -17.69 -16.44 11.56
CA PRO A 77 -18.82 -16.16 10.66
C PRO A 77 -20.17 -16.35 11.35
N LYS A 78 -20.29 -17.37 12.17
CA LYS A 78 -21.52 -17.71 12.90
C LYS A 78 -21.99 -16.62 13.85
N ILE A 79 -21.08 -15.88 14.48
CA ILE A 79 -21.42 -14.73 15.33
C ILE A 79 -22.03 -13.61 14.49
N PHE A 80 -21.41 -13.26 13.35
CA PHE A 80 -21.98 -12.27 12.42
C PHE A 80 -23.36 -12.70 11.93
N GLU A 81 -23.53 -13.95 11.51
CA GLU A 81 -24.81 -14.47 11.02
C GLU A 81 -25.92 -14.41 12.06
N ASN A 82 -25.62 -14.79 13.29
CA ASN A 82 -26.61 -14.82 14.36
C ASN A 82 -27.00 -13.42 14.83
N VAL A 83 -26.02 -12.53 15.02
CA VAL A 83 -26.25 -11.18 15.56
C VAL A 83 -26.91 -10.26 14.56
N PHE A 84 -26.59 -10.41 13.27
CA PHE A 84 -27.11 -9.52 12.22
C PHE A 84 -28.17 -10.20 11.32
N HIS A 85 -28.63 -11.39 11.69
CA HIS A 85 -29.69 -12.14 10.98
C HIS A 85 -29.42 -12.25 9.47
N THR A 86 -28.18 -12.59 9.11
CA THR A 86 -27.70 -12.72 7.73
C THR A 86 -27.04 -14.05 7.50
N LYS A 87 -26.61 -14.31 6.25
CA LYS A 87 -25.67 -15.37 5.91
C LYS A 87 -24.44 -14.78 5.30
N ILE A 88 -23.27 -15.29 5.69
CA ILE A 88 -22.00 -14.96 5.05
C ILE A 88 -21.78 -15.95 3.90
N VAL A 89 -21.52 -15.41 2.74
CA VAL A 89 -21.37 -16.20 1.51
C VAL A 89 -20.06 -15.82 0.79
N MET A 90 -19.48 -16.78 0.10
CA MET A 90 -18.40 -16.49 -0.85
C MET A 90 -19.04 -16.17 -2.20
N LYS A 91 -18.63 -15.04 -2.78
CA LYS A 91 -19.12 -14.53 -4.04
C LYS A 91 -17.97 -14.27 -4.98
N GLU A 92 -18.07 -14.75 -6.19
CA GLU A 92 -17.15 -14.39 -7.24
C GLU A 92 -17.49 -13.00 -7.76
N LEU A 93 -16.52 -12.11 -7.70
CA LEU A 93 -16.62 -10.72 -8.10
C LEU A 93 -15.74 -10.49 -9.30
N GLU A 94 -16.32 -9.95 -10.38
CA GLU A 94 -15.53 -9.40 -11.47
C GLU A 94 -14.75 -8.20 -10.97
N VAL A 95 -13.44 -8.16 -11.25
CA VAL A 95 -12.57 -7.11 -10.72
C VAL A 95 -11.62 -6.58 -11.77
N GLN A 96 -11.26 -5.33 -11.58
CA GLN A 96 -10.15 -4.67 -12.23
C GLN A 96 -9.00 -4.54 -11.23
N GLY A 97 -7.78 -4.74 -11.65
CA GLY A 97 -6.65 -4.43 -10.79
C GLY A 97 -5.80 -5.58 -10.29
N ILE A 98 -6.13 -6.82 -10.65
CA ILE A 98 -5.24 -7.96 -10.40
C ILE A 98 -4.70 -8.46 -11.75
N PRO A 99 -3.37 -8.35 -12.01
CA PRO A 99 -2.80 -8.81 -13.28
C PRO A 99 -3.19 -10.27 -13.59
N GLY A 100 -3.72 -10.49 -14.80
CA GLY A 100 -4.10 -11.83 -15.27
C GLY A 100 -5.35 -12.43 -14.63
N LYS A 101 -6.08 -11.68 -13.77
CA LYS A 101 -7.35 -12.14 -13.19
C LYS A 101 -8.48 -11.20 -13.54
N THR A 102 -9.59 -11.76 -13.99
CA THR A 102 -10.84 -11.03 -14.28
C THR A 102 -11.85 -11.13 -13.13
N SER A 103 -11.63 -12.03 -12.19
CA SER A 103 -12.49 -12.21 -11.01
C SER A 103 -11.69 -12.55 -9.75
N THR A 104 -12.27 -12.30 -8.61
CA THR A 104 -11.78 -12.71 -7.29
C THR A 104 -12.95 -13.17 -6.42
N THR A 105 -12.66 -14.02 -5.44
CA THR A 105 -13.65 -14.41 -4.44
C THR A 105 -13.60 -13.43 -3.28
N ILE A 106 -14.73 -12.81 -2.95
CA ILE A 106 -14.93 -11.98 -1.77
C ILE A 106 -15.91 -12.64 -0.80
N LEU A 107 -15.87 -12.19 0.45
CA LEU A 107 -16.90 -12.47 1.43
C LEU A 107 -17.99 -11.41 1.33
N ASP A 108 -19.25 -11.83 1.31
CA ASP A 108 -20.40 -10.95 1.18
C ASP A 108 -21.51 -11.38 2.15
N SER A 109 -22.49 -10.54 2.36
CA SER A 109 -23.67 -10.85 3.17
C SER A 109 -24.91 -10.99 2.30
N THR A 110 -25.92 -11.70 2.80
CA THR A 110 -27.19 -11.88 2.08
C THR A 110 -28.21 -10.80 2.38
N ASN A 111 -27.95 -9.89 3.33
CA ASN A 111 -28.91 -8.87 3.78
C ASN A 111 -28.60 -7.46 3.26
N SER A 112 -27.65 -7.31 2.32
CA SER A 112 -27.32 -6.03 1.71
C SER A 112 -27.12 -6.15 0.20
N ASN A 113 -27.39 -5.08 -0.53
CA ASN A 113 -27.05 -4.95 -1.96
C ASN A 113 -25.68 -4.32 -2.21
N ILE A 114 -25.05 -3.75 -1.16
CA ILE A 114 -23.70 -3.20 -1.23
C ILE A 114 -22.72 -4.33 -0.95
N GLN A 115 -21.77 -4.54 -1.84
CA GLN A 115 -20.80 -5.63 -1.76
C GLN A 115 -19.96 -5.54 -0.48
N GLY A 116 -19.91 -6.65 0.26
CA GLY A 116 -19.17 -6.76 1.51
C GLY A 116 -19.81 -6.02 2.70
N LEU A 117 -21.05 -5.50 2.57
CA LEU A 117 -21.76 -4.83 3.65
C LEU A 117 -22.72 -5.78 4.36
N ILE A 118 -22.68 -5.84 5.68
CA ILE A 118 -23.73 -6.39 6.53
C ILE A 118 -24.63 -5.23 6.95
N ASP A 119 -25.90 -5.29 6.57
CA ASP A 119 -26.93 -4.34 7.02
C ASP A 119 -27.28 -4.62 8.48
N THR A 120 -27.22 -3.56 9.31
CA THR A 120 -27.49 -3.62 10.75
C THR A 120 -28.88 -3.14 11.12
N SER A 121 -29.69 -2.67 10.16
CA SER A 121 -30.99 -2.02 10.39
C SER A 121 -32.03 -2.91 11.06
N ASN A 122 -31.97 -4.24 10.81
CA ASN A 122 -32.87 -5.24 11.40
C ASN A 122 -32.25 -5.98 12.60
N SER A 123 -31.23 -5.41 13.22
CA SER A 123 -30.57 -5.98 14.39
C SER A 123 -30.70 -5.07 15.61
N GLU A 124 -30.33 -5.60 16.77
CA GLU A 124 -30.25 -4.78 17.98
C GLU A 124 -29.24 -3.62 17.88
N PHE A 125 -28.37 -3.60 16.86
CA PHE A 125 -27.38 -2.58 16.60
C PHE A 125 -27.90 -1.40 15.76
N ALA A 126 -29.12 -1.46 15.25
CA ALA A 126 -29.69 -0.46 14.35
C ALA A 126 -29.60 1.01 14.84
N ASN A 127 -29.58 1.21 16.16
CA ASN A 127 -29.51 2.54 16.77
C ASN A 127 -28.08 3.00 17.11
N VAL A 128 -27.06 2.19 16.81
CA VAL A 128 -25.65 2.52 17.09
C VAL A 128 -24.72 2.32 15.89
N LEU A 129 -25.01 1.38 15.00
CA LEU A 129 -24.23 1.10 13.80
C LEU A 129 -25.03 1.40 12.54
N GLU A 130 -24.38 2.00 11.56
CA GLU A 130 -24.95 2.18 10.20
C GLU A 130 -24.68 0.98 9.28
N GLY A 131 -23.75 0.13 9.62
CA GLY A 131 -23.39 -1.07 8.88
C GLY A 131 -22.04 -1.65 9.30
N ILE A 132 -21.73 -2.84 8.80
CA ILE A 132 -20.46 -3.51 9.03
C ILE A 132 -19.86 -3.91 7.68
N ALA A 133 -18.67 -3.42 7.39
CA ALA A 133 -17.91 -3.76 6.20
C ALA A 133 -17.03 -5.00 6.46
N ILE A 134 -17.27 -6.10 5.78
CA ILE A 134 -16.42 -7.29 5.83
C ILE A 134 -15.11 -6.95 5.13
N SER A 135 -13.98 -7.22 5.79
CA SER A 135 -12.65 -6.93 5.24
C SER A 135 -12.34 -7.80 4.03
N GLU A 136 -11.73 -7.20 3.02
CA GLU A 136 -11.29 -7.87 1.80
C GLU A 136 -9.82 -8.25 1.86
N LYS A 137 -9.46 -9.24 1.05
CA LYS A 137 -8.07 -9.66 0.89
C LYS A 137 -7.32 -8.66 0.02
N ALA A 138 -6.31 -8.02 0.60
CA ALA A 138 -5.35 -7.23 -0.16
C ALA A 138 -4.37 -8.11 -0.94
N PHE A 139 -3.84 -7.54 -2.01
CA PHE A 139 -2.75 -8.12 -2.79
C PHE A 139 -1.57 -7.14 -2.86
N LEU A 140 -0.38 -7.70 -2.86
CA LEU A 140 0.84 -6.95 -3.10
C LEU A 140 0.93 -6.66 -4.60
N HIS A 141 1.41 -5.49 -4.94
CA HIS A 141 1.66 -5.13 -6.34
C HIS A 141 2.98 -5.76 -6.84
N SER A 142 3.04 -7.08 -6.75
CA SER A 142 4.15 -7.92 -7.23
C SER A 142 3.75 -8.67 -8.50
N PRO A 143 4.70 -9.07 -9.37
CA PRO A 143 4.39 -9.94 -10.49
C PRO A 143 3.74 -11.24 -10.05
N ALA A 144 2.92 -11.85 -10.91
CA ALA A 144 2.11 -13.03 -10.61
C ALA A 144 2.93 -14.26 -10.22
N SER A 145 2.45 -15.00 -9.24
CA SER A 145 3.12 -16.11 -8.58
C SER A 145 3.04 -17.44 -9.33
N ALA A 146 4.16 -18.19 -9.34
CA ALA A 146 4.15 -19.63 -9.48
C ALA A 146 4.25 -20.29 -8.09
N PRO A 147 3.64 -21.48 -7.85
CA PRO A 147 3.84 -22.21 -6.60
C PRO A 147 5.24 -22.79 -6.53
N LEU A 148 5.94 -22.63 -5.41
CA LEU A 148 7.23 -23.24 -5.14
C LEU A 148 7.10 -24.38 -4.15
N GLU A 149 7.77 -25.49 -4.43
CA GLU A 149 7.93 -26.60 -3.50
C GLU A 149 8.88 -26.22 -2.36
N ASP A 150 8.58 -26.74 -1.17
CA ASP A 150 9.33 -26.46 0.06
C ASP A 150 10.71 -27.12 0.03
N THR A 151 11.78 -26.34 -0.15
CA THR A 151 13.15 -26.85 -0.03
C THR A 151 13.84 -26.14 1.13
N SER A 152 13.93 -26.82 2.27
CA SER A 152 14.74 -26.40 3.40
C SER A 152 16.23 -26.52 3.05
N VAL A 153 16.95 -25.41 2.93
CA VAL A 153 18.39 -25.39 2.63
C VAL A 153 19.11 -24.57 3.70
N ASN A 154 20.19 -25.15 4.25
CA ASN A 154 21.09 -24.45 5.19
C ASN A 154 21.99 -23.48 4.43
N THR A 155 22.07 -22.25 4.88
CA THR A 155 22.93 -21.18 4.30
C THR A 155 24.38 -21.35 4.75
N PRO A 156 25.34 -21.70 3.90
CA PRO A 156 26.76 -21.66 4.25
C PRO A 156 27.29 -20.25 3.93
N GLY A 157 27.59 -19.49 4.97
CA GLY A 157 28.21 -18.15 4.84
C GLY A 157 27.28 -17.05 5.32
N GLY A 158 27.81 -16.09 6.09
CA GLY A 158 27.00 -14.96 6.59
C GLY A 158 26.44 -14.11 5.45
N LEU A 159 25.26 -13.51 5.66
CA LEU A 159 24.59 -12.63 4.71
C LEU A 159 25.45 -11.44 4.29
N ALA A 160 25.52 -11.18 2.99
CA ALA A 160 26.23 -10.03 2.47
C ALA A 160 25.48 -8.72 2.77
N PRO A 161 26.16 -7.66 3.28
CA PRO A 161 25.51 -6.38 3.56
C PRO A 161 25.27 -5.52 2.32
N ASN A 162 25.84 -5.88 1.19
CA ASN A 162 25.72 -5.15 -0.08
C ASN A 162 25.11 -6.05 -1.15
N PRO A 163 24.34 -5.44 -2.10
CA PRO A 163 23.72 -6.21 -3.19
C PRO A 163 24.77 -6.95 -4.03
N PRO A 164 24.46 -8.19 -4.46
CA PRO A 164 25.32 -8.94 -5.35
C PRO A 164 25.47 -8.24 -6.71
N GLN A 165 26.62 -8.44 -7.35
CA GLN A 165 26.86 -8.01 -8.73
C GLN A 165 26.36 -9.09 -9.67
N LYS A 166 25.52 -8.74 -10.63
CA LYS A 166 25.06 -9.59 -11.72
C LYS A 166 25.44 -9.01 -13.07
N ASP A 167 25.45 -9.83 -14.13
CA ASP A 167 25.88 -9.38 -15.47
C ASP A 167 24.81 -8.51 -16.15
N TYR A 168 23.56 -8.72 -15.84
CA TYR A 168 22.48 -7.88 -16.36
C TYR A 168 22.40 -6.50 -15.68
N TYR A 169 21.73 -5.56 -16.34
CA TYR A 169 21.53 -4.24 -15.78
C TYR A 169 20.49 -4.28 -14.65
N HIS A 170 20.92 -3.98 -13.46
CA HIS A 170 20.09 -3.83 -12.28
C HIS A 170 20.60 -2.68 -11.41
N LEU A 171 19.75 -2.16 -10.55
CA LEU A 171 20.06 -1.08 -9.61
C LEU A 171 20.47 -1.65 -8.25
N LYS A 172 21.44 -1.01 -7.62
CA LYS A 172 21.94 -1.36 -6.29
C LYS A 172 21.56 -0.29 -5.30
N PRO A 173 20.68 -0.58 -4.32
CA PRO A 173 20.39 0.33 -3.24
C PRO A 173 21.58 0.42 -2.25
N PRO A 174 21.78 1.59 -1.60
CA PRO A 174 21.01 2.83 -1.80
C PRO A 174 21.55 3.70 -2.94
N GLU A 175 22.77 3.44 -3.44
CA GLU A 175 23.56 4.37 -4.24
C GLU A 175 22.88 4.69 -5.59
N ASP A 176 22.47 3.66 -6.35
CA ASP A 176 21.89 3.88 -7.68
C ASP A 176 20.53 4.61 -7.59
N LEU A 177 19.72 4.29 -6.57
CA LEU A 177 18.43 4.95 -6.39
C LEU A 177 18.60 6.42 -6.02
N ALA A 178 19.46 6.72 -5.04
CA ALA A 178 19.77 8.10 -4.65
C ALA A 178 20.30 8.93 -5.83
N LYS A 179 21.18 8.32 -6.65
CA LYS A 179 21.76 8.95 -7.83
C LYS A 179 20.71 9.20 -8.92
N LEU A 180 19.95 8.18 -9.31
CA LEU A 180 18.97 8.27 -10.41
C LEU A 180 17.78 9.17 -10.07
N LEU A 181 17.37 9.23 -8.80
CA LEU A 181 16.32 10.13 -8.32
C LEU A 181 16.86 11.47 -7.82
N LEU A 182 18.17 11.71 -7.97
CA LEU A 182 18.86 12.97 -7.63
C LEU A 182 18.79 13.36 -6.15
N ALA A 183 18.65 12.39 -5.24
CA ALA A 183 18.63 12.62 -3.80
C ALA A 183 20.02 12.98 -3.22
N GLU A 184 21.11 12.53 -3.87
CA GLU A 184 22.48 12.80 -3.42
C GLU A 184 22.74 14.31 -3.19
N ARG A 185 22.15 15.19 -4.03
CA ARG A 185 22.27 16.65 -3.87
C ARG A 185 21.57 17.17 -2.62
N ALA A 186 20.47 16.55 -2.21
CA ALA A 186 19.80 16.86 -0.96
C ALA A 186 20.64 16.35 0.22
N HIS A 187 21.19 15.14 0.12
CA HIS A 187 22.08 14.56 1.14
C HIS A 187 23.34 15.42 1.37
N GLN A 188 23.94 15.96 0.31
CA GLN A 188 25.08 16.89 0.40
C GLN A 188 24.73 18.21 1.14
N LYS A 189 23.46 18.60 1.17
CA LYS A 189 22.95 19.73 1.95
C LYS A 189 22.56 19.36 3.39
N GLY A 190 22.78 18.10 3.82
CA GLY A 190 22.38 17.58 5.13
C GLY A 190 20.88 17.29 5.24
N ILE A 191 20.18 17.23 4.11
CA ILE A 191 18.75 16.87 4.04
C ILE A 191 18.65 15.39 3.72
N THR A 192 18.46 14.57 4.75
CA THR A 192 18.54 13.10 4.75
C THR A 192 17.31 12.43 5.31
N GLY A 193 16.25 13.19 5.59
CA GLY A 193 15.04 12.73 6.26
C GLY A 193 15.11 12.76 7.79
N LYS A 194 16.16 13.37 8.35
CA LYS A 194 16.38 13.39 9.80
C LYS A 194 15.22 14.05 10.56
N GLY A 195 14.75 13.30 11.59
CA GLY A 195 13.65 13.72 12.47
C GLY A 195 12.26 13.47 11.89
N ILE A 196 12.15 12.83 10.72
CA ILE A 196 10.88 12.49 10.07
C ILE A 196 10.53 11.03 10.35
N LYS A 197 9.29 10.79 10.78
CA LYS A 197 8.75 9.46 11.07
C LYS A 197 8.03 8.89 9.87
N ILE A 198 8.50 7.75 9.38
CA ILE A 198 7.80 6.97 8.34
C ILE A 198 7.27 5.68 8.94
N VAL A 199 5.99 5.41 8.72
CA VAL A 199 5.38 4.11 9.00
C VAL A 199 5.06 3.43 7.67
N MET A 200 5.58 2.22 7.49
CA MET A 200 5.24 1.34 6.38
C MET A 200 4.26 0.27 6.86
N VAL A 201 3.21 0.02 6.08
CA VAL A 201 2.26 -1.08 6.32
C VAL A 201 2.50 -2.14 5.26
N ASP A 202 3.15 -3.25 5.63
CA ASP A 202 3.55 -4.29 4.70
C ASP A 202 3.66 -5.68 5.38
N THR A 203 4.32 -6.65 4.73
CA THR A 203 4.36 -8.07 5.14
C THR A 203 5.20 -8.35 6.39
N GLY A 204 6.10 -7.47 6.76
CA GLY A 204 7.00 -7.64 7.89
C GLY A 204 8.35 -6.96 7.65
N PHE A 205 9.31 -7.23 8.53
CA PHE A 205 10.65 -6.69 8.41
C PHE A 205 11.69 -7.63 9.03
N PHE A 206 12.63 -8.07 8.20
CA PHE A 206 13.79 -8.83 8.64
C PHE A 206 15.00 -7.92 8.81
N ARG A 207 15.77 -8.08 9.91
CA ARG A 207 16.97 -7.27 10.20
C ARG A 207 18.18 -7.70 9.37
N HIS A 208 18.07 -7.57 8.05
CA HIS A 208 19.15 -7.89 7.12
C HIS A 208 20.41 -7.04 7.39
N PRO A 209 21.66 -7.56 7.16
CA PRO A 209 22.91 -6.81 7.29
C PRO A 209 22.97 -5.51 6.48
N PHE A 210 22.24 -5.41 5.39
CA PHE A 210 22.08 -4.17 4.63
C PHE A 210 21.67 -2.98 5.54
N PHE A 211 20.71 -3.19 6.42
CA PHE A 211 20.22 -2.15 7.32
C PHE A 211 21.14 -1.95 8.53
N THR A 212 21.57 -3.05 9.16
CA THR A 212 22.32 -2.98 10.42
C THR A 212 23.73 -2.43 10.23
N LYS A 213 24.40 -2.73 9.11
CA LYS A 213 25.73 -2.18 8.80
C LYS A 213 25.71 -0.69 8.46
N ARG A 214 24.59 -0.20 7.90
CA ARG A 214 24.37 1.22 7.63
C ARG A 214 23.84 1.98 8.82
N GLN A 215 23.55 1.29 9.94
CA GLN A 215 23.05 1.86 11.18
C GLN A 215 21.74 2.65 11.02
N TYR A 216 20.89 2.25 10.09
CA TYR A 216 19.58 2.85 9.89
C TYR A 216 18.72 2.73 11.15
N HIS A 217 17.98 3.79 11.47
CA HIS A 217 17.13 3.81 12.66
C HIS A 217 15.78 3.13 12.38
N ILE A 218 15.62 1.93 12.96
CA ILE A 218 14.47 1.06 12.75
C ILE A 218 13.88 0.65 14.09
N ASN A 219 12.65 1.04 14.32
CA ASN A 219 11.89 0.67 15.52
C ASN A 219 11.52 -0.82 15.53
N PRO A 220 11.16 -1.38 16.67
CA PRO A 220 10.55 -2.70 16.72
C PRO A 220 9.32 -2.78 15.81
N VAL A 221 9.18 -3.91 15.11
CA VAL A 221 8.00 -4.18 14.28
C VAL A 221 6.75 -4.19 15.16
N ILE A 222 5.73 -3.46 14.74
CA ILE A 222 4.43 -3.48 15.37
C ILE A 222 3.57 -4.51 14.66
N LEU A 223 3.04 -5.45 15.43
CA LEU A 223 2.14 -6.46 14.89
C LEU A 223 0.77 -5.85 14.62
N GLY A 224 0.33 -5.89 13.38
CA GLY A 224 -1.05 -5.60 13.00
C GLY A 224 -1.99 -6.67 13.56
N PRO A 225 -3.30 -6.44 13.51
CA PRO A 225 -4.26 -7.40 14.05
C PRO A 225 -4.06 -8.79 13.44
N GLU A 226 -4.00 -9.82 14.30
CA GLU A 226 -3.82 -11.24 13.95
C GLU A 226 -2.52 -11.55 13.18
N THR A 227 -1.51 -10.73 13.36
CA THR A 227 -0.14 -11.10 12.96
C THR A 227 0.63 -11.59 14.17
N THR A 228 1.56 -12.46 13.92
CA THR A 228 2.50 -13.00 14.91
C THR A 228 3.91 -12.79 14.40
N ASP A 229 4.90 -13.02 15.23
CA ASP A 229 6.30 -13.00 14.84
C ASP A 229 6.79 -11.63 14.29
N PRO A 230 7.33 -10.77 15.16
CA PRO A 230 7.81 -9.45 14.77
C PRO A 230 9.21 -9.44 14.14
N ILE A 231 9.88 -10.60 14.02
CA ILE A 231 11.27 -10.70 13.58
C ILE A 231 11.45 -11.30 12.18
N HIS A 232 10.47 -12.03 11.67
CA HIS A 232 10.50 -12.62 10.35
C HIS A 232 9.58 -11.89 9.37
N ASP A 233 9.98 -11.90 8.09
CA ASP A 233 9.17 -11.45 6.96
C ASP A 233 9.07 -12.59 5.96
N GLU A 234 8.15 -13.50 6.19
CA GLU A 234 7.99 -14.75 5.42
C GLU A 234 7.72 -14.51 3.93
N ARG A 235 7.36 -13.28 3.58
CA ARG A 235 7.14 -12.86 2.19
C ARG A 235 8.34 -12.12 1.61
N GLY A 236 9.15 -11.44 2.42
CA GLY A 236 10.29 -10.63 2.03
C GLY A 236 9.95 -9.25 1.44
N HIS A 237 8.68 -9.01 1.12
CA HIS A 237 8.26 -7.80 0.41
C HIS A 237 8.48 -6.54 1.26
N GLY A 238 8.02 -6.52 2.51
CA GLY A 238 8.20 -5.35 3.39
C GLY A 238 9.66 -5.04 3.69
N THR A 239 10.49 -6.08 3.83
CA THR A 239 11.95 -5.94 4.01
C THR A 239 12.59 -5.29 2.79
N GLY A 240 12.29 -5.80 1.58
CA GLY A 240 12.80 -5.24 0.34
C GLY A 240 12.37 -3.78 0.15
N GLU A 241 11.09 -3.50 0.34
CA GLU A 241 10.53 -2.15 0.13
C GLU A 241 11.05 -1.13 1.16
N ALA A 242 11.41 -1.55 2.37
CA ALA A 242 12.06 -0.68 3.34
C ALA A 242 13.42 -0.15 2.83
N ALA A 243 14.18 -0.95 2.07
CA ALA A 243 15.44 -0.50 1.48
C ALA A 243 15.24 0.62 0.44
N ASN A 244 14.10 0.64 -0.26
CA ASN A 244 13.74 1.73 -1.16
C ASN A 244 13.54 3.06 -0.39
N VAL A 245 12.90 3.04 0.78
CA VAL A 245 12.75 4.25 1.62
C VAL A 245 14.10 4.77 2.06
N PHE A 246 14.95 3.90 2.64
CA PHE A 246 16.26 4.28 3.15
C PHE A 246 17.23 4.73 2.07
N SER A 247 17.05 4.28 0.84
CA SER A 247 17.85 4.76 -0.30
C SER A 247 17.69 6.26 -0.55
N LEU A 248 16.52 6.81 -0.25
CA LEU A 248 16.23 8.23 -0.45
C LEU A 248 16.35 9.04 0.84
N ALA A 249 16.00 8.46 1.97
CA ALA A 249 15.97 9.14 3.26
C ALA A 249 16.65 8.28 4.35
N PRO A 250 17.99 8.29 4.41
CA PRO A 250 18.76 7.39 5.28
C PRO A 250 18.61 7.65 6.78
N ASP A 251 18.24 8.87 7.20
CA ASP A 251 18.20 9.27 8.61
C ASP A 251 16.79 9.41 9.18
N ILE A 252 15.80 8.76 8.57
CA ILE A 252 14.42 8.71 9.07
C ILE A 252 14.27 7.86 10.34
N ASP A 253 13.19 8.10 11.07
CA ASP A 253 12.67 7.21 12.12
C ASP A 253 11.64 6.26 11.48
N PHE A 254 12.03 4.99 11.29
CA PHE A 254 11.25 4.02 10.53
C PHE A 254 10.54 3.02 11.43
N THR A 255 9.25 2.78 11.17
CA THR A 255 8.46 1.74 11.82
C THR A 255 7.73 0.89 10.79
N MET A 256 7.82 -0.43 10.92
CA MET A 256 7.02 -1.39 10.14
C MET A 256 5.79 -1.82 10.93
N ILE A 257 4.61 -1.74 10.31
CA ILE A 257 3.41 -2.46 10.75
C ILE A 257 3.31 -3.73 9.91
N LYS A 258 3.51 -4.88 10.56
CA LYS A 258 3.30 -6.18 9.89
C LYS A 258 1.82 -6.42 9.71
N MET A 259 1.35 -6.46 8.48
CA MET A 259 -0.08 -6.57 8.17
C MET A 259 -0.54 -8.00 7.93
N ASN A 260 -1.76 -8.31 8.35
CA ASN A 260 -2.51 -9.43 7.81
C ASN A 260 -3.27 -8.98 6.55
N LYS A 261 -3.06 -9.66 5.43
CA LYS A 261 -3.69 -9.31 4.13
C LYS A 261 -5.23 -9.31 4.15
N PHE A 262 -5.85 -9.91 5.16
CA PHE A 262 -7.30 -9.91 5.36
C PHE A 262 -7.78 -8.81 6.33
N ASN A 263 -6.87 -7.96 6.85
CA ASN A 263 -7.21 -6.87 7.76
C ASN A 263 -6.31 -5.64 7.54
N THR A 264 -6.21 -5.19 6.31
CA THR A 264 -5.34 -4.07 5.93
C THR A 264 -5.85 -2.73 6.45
N THR A 265 -7.18 -2.53 6.52
CA THR A 265 -7.76 -1.31 7.12
C THR A 265 -7.40 -1.19 8.60
N GLY A 266 -7.47 -2.29 9.37
CA GLY A 266 -7.04 -2.32 10.77
C GLY A 266 -5.55 -2.01 10.93
N ALA A 267 -4.69 -2.58 10.07
CA ALA A 267 -3.25 -2.31 10.07
C ALA A 267 -2.96 -0.84 9.68
N PHE A 268 -3.67 -0.27 8.71
CA PHE A 268 -3.54 1.14 8.33
C PHE A 268 -3.96 2.09 9.47
N LYS A 269 -5.05 1.79 10.17
CA LYS A 269 -5.49 2.57 11.35
C LYS A 269 -4.48 2.50 12.49
N LEU A 270 -3.83 1.35 12.68
CA LEU A 270 -2.74 1.19 13.64
C LEU A 270 -1.52 2.04 13.25
N ALA A 271 -1.22 2.16 11.95
CA ALA A 271 -0.18 3.06 11.46
C ALA A 271 -0.53 4.53 11.75
N VAL A 272 -1.77 4.95 11.53
CA VAL A 272 -2.24 6.31 11.90
C VAL A 272 -2.09 6.57 13.40
N ALA A 273 -2.35 5.58 14.25
CA ALA A 273 -2.21 5.68 15.70
C ALA A 273 -0.75 5.88 16.17
N GLN A 274 0.25 5.55 15.35
CA GLN A 274 1.66 5.84 15.63
C GLN A 274 2.00 7.33 15.46
N ASN A 275 1.06 8.14 14.95
CA ASN A 275 1.23 9.57 14.70
C ASN A 275 2.49 9.89 13.85
N PRO A 276 2.64 9.24 12.66
CA PRO A 276 3.77 9.47 11.78
C PRO A 276 3.62 10.74 10.98
N ASP A 277 4.71 11.20 10.36
CA ASP A 277 4.67 12.23 9.31
C ASP A 277 4.18 11.65 7.98
N ILE A 278 4.56 10.39 7.70
CA ILE A 278 4.30 9.73 6.42
C ILE A 278 3.86 8.28 6.65
N ILE A 279 2.83 7.84 5.94
CA ILE A 279 2.47 6.42 5.79
C ILE A 279 2.71 6.01 4.35
N THR A 280 3.39 4.88 4.13
CA THR A 280 3.59 4.29 2.80
C THR A 280 3.07 2.86 2.75
N CYS A 281 2.40 2.54 1.63
CA CYS A 281 1.76 1.25 1.41
C CYS A 281 1.98 0.79 -0.04
N SER A 282 2.44 -0.45 -0.19
CA SER A 282 2.73 -1.07 -1.48
C SER A 282 1.76 -2.21 -1.80
N TRP A 283 0.49 -2.03 -1.48
CA TRP A 283 -0.58 -3.01 -1.68
C TRP A 283 -1.88 -2.32 -2.12
N GLY A 284 -2.84 -3.12 -2.59
CA GLY A 284 -4.16 -2.63 -2.98
C GLY A 284 -5.27 -3.65 -2.77
N LEU A 285 -6.50 -3.19 -2.93
CA LEU A 285 -7.71 -4.01 -2.92
C LEU A 285 -8.24 -4.15 -4.36
N PRO A 286 -8.74 -5.33 -4.74
CA PRO A 286 -9.36 -5.52 -6.04
C PRO A 286 -10.65 -4.71 -6.13
N THR A 287 -10.85 -3.99 -7.23
CA THR A 287 -11.96 -3.06 -7.35
C THR A 287 -13.00 -3.61 -8.33
N PRO A 288 -14.27 -3.73 -7.94
CA PRO A 288 -15.34 -4.09 -8.87
C PRO A 288 -15.60 -2.94 -9.85
N PRO A 289 -16.18 -3.20 -11.03
CA PRO A 289 -16.50 -2.14 -11.98
C PRO A 289 -17.43 -1.09 -11.38
N ASN A 290 -17.09 0.18 -11.56
CA ASN A 290 -17.92 1.37 -11.31
C ASN A 290 -18.30 1.72 -9.87
N GLN A 291 -18.03 0.90 -8.88
CA GLN A 291 -18.35 1.24 -7.48
C GLN A 291 -17.32 0.65 -6.51
N LEU A 292 -17.18 1.28 -5.35
CA LEU A 292 -16.35 0.76 -4.27
C LEU A 292 -17.16 -0.20 -3.40
N THR A 293 -16.48 -1.20 -2.83
CA THR A 293 -17.06 -2.10 -1.84
C THR A 293 -17.15 -1.44 -0.46
N ALA A 294 -17.87 -2.05 0.46
CA ALA A 294 -17.96 -1.54 1.84
C ALA A 294 -16.57 -1.47 2.51
N SER A 295 -15.72 -2.46 2.30
CA SER A 295 -14.33 -2.49 2.79
C SER A 295 -13.51 -1.31 2.25
N GLN A 296 -13.63 -1.02 0.97
CA GLN A 296 -12.92 0.10 0.34
C GLN A 296 -13.42 1.46 0.85
N LEU A 297 -14.71 1.60 1.12
CA LEU A 297 -15.28 2.83 1.70
C LEU A 297 -14.79 3.08 3.13
N THR A 298 -14.64 2.03 3.96
CA THR A 298 -14.05 2.19 5.30
C THR A 298 -12.56 2.53 5.25
N LEU A 299 -11.82 1.96 4.31
CA LEU A 299 -10.41 2.33 4.07
C LEU A 299 -10.30 3.77 3.55
N ALA A 300 -11.21 4.21 2.65
CA ALA A 300 -11.28 5.59 2.19
C ALA A 300 -11.44 6.58 3.36
N ALA A 301 -12.35 6.29 4.30
CA ALA A 301 -12.53 7.10 5.49
C ALA A 301 -11.30 7.12 6.41
N ALA A 302 -10.59 5.99 6.54
CA ALA A 302 -9.35 5.92 7.31
C ALA A 302 -8.22 6.75 6.65
N ILE A 303 -8.07 6.70 5.33
CA ILE A 303 -7.11 7.51 4.56
C ILE A 303 -7.44 9.00 4.69
N ALA A 304 -8.69 9.38 4.48
CA ALA A 304 -9.16 10.75 4.61
C ALA A 304 -8.88 11.32 6.01
N ASN A 305 -9.12 10.52 7.06
CA ASN A 305 -8.82 10.89 8.44
C ASN A 305 -7.30 11.04 8.69
N ALA A 306 -6.46 10.19 8.09
CA ALA A 306 -5.00 10.32 8.20
C ALA A 306 -4.51 11.64 7.60
N VAL A 307 -4.96 11.97 6.39
CA VAL A 307 -4.57 13.21 5.71
C VAL A 307 -5.17 14.45 6.40
N HIS A 308 -6.40 14.36 6.93
CA HIS A 308 -7.00 15.41 7.76
C HIS A 308 -6.14 15.73 8.99
N LYS A 309 -5.52 14.71 9.59
CA LYS A 309 -4.55 14.85 10.70
C LYS A 309 -3.17 15.35 10.27
N GLY A 310 -2.97 15.65 9.00
CA GLY A 310 -1.71 16.16 8.46
C GLY A 310 -0.69 15.08 8.05
N ILE A 311 -1.06 13.80 8.09
CA ILE A 311 -0.19 12.70 7.68
C ILE A 311 -0.13 12.65 6.15
N ILE A 312 1.06 12.47 5.59
CA ILE A 312 1.26 12.23 4.16
C ILE A 312 1.01 10.76 3.88
N VAL A 313 0.11 10.46 2.94
CA VAL A 313 -0.25 9.09 2.58
C VAL A 313 0.20 8.79 1.17
N VAL A 314 1.07 7.79 1.01
CA VAL A 314 1.65 7.35 -0.27
C VAL A 314 1.22 5.91 -0.55
N PHE A 315 0.68 5.67 -1.75
CA PHE A 315 0.31 4.33 -2.22
C PHE A 315 0.82 4.04 -3.62
N ALA A 316 1.17 2.80 -3.87
CA ALA A 316 1.40 2.28 -5.20
C ALA A 316 0.13 2.39 -6.06
N SER A 317 0.27 2.80 -7.33
CA SER A 317 -0.86 2.94 -8.27
C SER A 317 -1.40 1.60 -8.76
N GLY A 318 -0.59 0.55 -8.68
CA GLY A 318 -0.89 -0.80 -9.13
C GLY A 318 -0.04 -1.27 -10.31
N ASN A 319 0.06 -2.60 -10.46
CA ASN A 319 0.75 -3.27 -11.55
C ASN A 319 -0.26 -3.92 -12.50
N GLY A 320 -1.11 -3.11 -13.07
CA GLY A 320 -2.24 -3.48 -13.92
C GLY A 320 -3.60 -3.23 -13.24
N GLY A 321 -4.63 -2.97 -14.06
CA GLY A 321 -5.97 -2.63 -13.60
C GLY A 321 -6.07 -1.30 -12.83
N GLU A 322 -7.11 -1.16 -12.02
CA GLU A 322 -7.44 0.05 -11.28
C GLU A 322 -7.64 -0.27 -9.78
N PRO A 323 -6.60 -0.67 -9.05
CA PRO A 323 -6.74 -1.08 -7.64
C PRO A 323 -7.03 0.10 -6.73
N PHE A 324 -7.88 -0.14 -5.71
CA PHE A 324 -8.07 0.78 -4.61
C PHE A 324 -6.91 0.61 -3.59
N PRO A 325 -6.32 1.68 -3.00
CA PRO A 325 -6.78 3.08 -3.02
C PRO A 325 -5.99 4.01 -3.96
N GLY A 326 -5.31 3.52 -4.98
CA GLY A 326 -4.52 4.35 -5.90
C GLY A 326 -5.30 5.55 -6.49
N MET A 327 -6.62 5.42 -6.65
CA MET A 327 -7.51 6.48 -7.15
C MET A 327 -8.03 7.43 -6.06
N HIS A 328 -7.76 7.20 -4.77
CA HIS A 328 -8.27 8.09 -3.72
C HIS A 328 -7.62 9.48 -3.83
N PRO A 329 -8.41 10.60 -3.76
CA PRO A 329 -7.88 11.95 -3.97
C PRO A 329 -6.85 12.42 -2.93
N ASP A 330 -6.90 11.86 -1.72
CA ASP A 330 -5.97 12.17 -0.64
C ASP A 330 -4.73 11.24 -0.62
N VAL A 331 -4.53 10.42 -1.65
CA VAL A 331 -3.34 9.58 -1.80
C VAL A 331 -2.38 10.24 -2.78
N ILE A 332 -1.09 10.24 -2.47
CA ILE A 332 -0.04 10.40 -3.48
C ILE A 332 0.08 9.05 -4.17
N SER A 333 -0.48 8.96 -5.37
CA SER A 333 -0.50 7.73 -6.17
C SER A 333 0.77 7.63 -6.98
N VAL A 334 1.51 6.52 -6.81
CA VAL A 334 2.86 6.36 -7.37
C VAL A 334 2.88 5.31 -8.47
N GLY A 335 3.22 5.78 -9.68
CA GLY A 335 3.54 4.95 -10.83
C GLY A 335 5.02 4.57 -10.91
N GLY A 336 5.42 3.99 -12.03
CA GLY A 336 6.78 3.54 -12.23
C GLY A 336 7.36 3.90 -13.59
N VAL A 337 8.66 4.17 -13.59
CA VAL A 337 9.47 4.49 -14.77
C VAL A 337 10.74 3.64 -14.76
N PHE A 338 11.09 3.11 -15.90
CA PHE A 338 12.38 2.47 -16.12
C PHE A 338 13.40 3.50 -16.59
N VAL A 339 14.60 3.44 -16.03
CA VAL A 339 15.76 4.25 -16.46
C VAL A 339 16.87 3.30 -16.87
N ASP A 340 17.31 3.37 -18.13
CA ASP A 340 18.38 2.51 -18.65
C ASP A 340 19.80 2.97 -18.23
N ARG A 341 20.82 2.21 -18.62
CA ARG A 341 22.23 2.51 -18.33
C ARG A 341 22.69 3.88 -18.88
N ASN A 342 22.03 4.39 -19.91
CA ASN A 342 22.35 5.65 -20.57
C ASN A 342 21.54 6.83 -20.02
N GLY A 343 20.65 6.57 -19.05
CA GLY A 343 19.76 7.56 -18.46
C GLY A 343 18.48 7.84 -19.27
N SER A 344 18.16 7.03 -20.30
CA SER A 344 16.90 7.12 -21.01
C SER A 344 15.76 6.64 -20.13
N MET A 345 14.66 7.41 -20.07
CA MET A 345 13.49 7.13 -19.26
C MET A 345 12.35 6.59 -20.11
N GLU A 346 11.64 5.59 -19.61
CA GLU A 346 10.52 4.95 -20.28
C GLU A 346 9.43 4.53 -19.30
N ALA A 347 8.16 4.84 -19.63
CA ALA A 347 7.00 4.32 -18.92
C ALA A 347 6.92 2.80 -19.10
N THR A 348 6.51 2.09 -18.06
CA THR A 348 6.52 0.63 -18.07
C THR A 348 5.13 0.03 -18.27
N GLU A 349 5.02 -0.92 -19.22
CA GLU A 349 3.77 -1.53 -19.67
C GLU A 349 3.00 -2.35 -18.62
N PHE A 350 3.57 -2.63 -17.46
CA PHE A 350 2.84 -3.33 -16.41
C PHE A 350 2.32 -2.41 -15.30
N VAL A 351 2.69 -1.14 -15.29
CA VAL A 351 2.25 -0.15 -14.29
C VAL A 351 0.90 0.44 -14.66
N SER A 352 0.03 0.57 -13.67
CA SER A 352 -1.30 1.16 -13.85
C SER A 352 -1.22 2.66 -14.11
N GLY A 353 -1.87 3.09 -15.21
CA GLY A 353 -1.99 4.49 -15.55
C GLY A 353 -3.33 4.75 -16.23
N TYR A 354 -4.26 5.43 -15.53
CA TYR A 354 -5.65 5.55 -15.94
C TYR A 354 -6.35 6.80 -15.42
N LYS A 355 -7.55 7.05 -15.93
CA LYS A 355 -8.49 8.04 -15.42
C LYS A 355 -9.64 7.29 -14.74
N SER A 356 -9.82 7.50 -13.43
CA SER A 356 -10.82 6.78 -12.65
C SER A 356 -12.23 7.02 -13.16
N THR A 357 -13.01 5.95 -13.29
CA THR A 357 -14.44 5.96 -13.62
C THR A 357 -15.32 5.78 -12.37
N PHE A 358 -14.73 5.53 -11.21
CA PHE A 358 -15.43 5.20 -9.96
C PHE A 358 -16.08 6.40 -9.31
N THR A 359 -17.33 6.30 -8.98
CA THR A 359 -18.00 7.22 -8.07
C THR A 359 -17.61 6.86 -6.62
N PRO A 360 -17.16 7.81 -5.77
CA PRO A 360 -17.20 9.27 -5.97
C PRO A 360 -15.89 9.88 -6.53
N TYR A 361 -14.90 9.10 -6.96
CA TYR A 361 -13.57 9.57 -7.39
C TYR A 361 -13.42 9.66 -8.91
N LYS A 362 -14.52 9.91 -9.60
CA LYS A 362 -14.55 10.05 -11.05
C LYS A 362 -13.59 11.14 -11.52
N ASP A 363 -12.97 10.90 -12.66
CA ASP A 363 -12.01 11.79 -13.32
C ASP A 363 -10.67 11.99 -12.58
N ARG A 364 -10.40 11.27 -11.49
CA ARG A 364 -9.09 11.22 -10.84
C ARG A 364 -8.06 10.58 -11.77
N LEU A 365 -6.98 11.31 -12.07
CA LEU A 365 -5.86 10.82 -12.87
C LEU A 365 -4.88 10.05 -11.98
N VAL A 366 -4.44 8.89 -12.42
CA VAL A 366 -3.52 7.97 -11.73
C VAL A 366 -2.44 7.58 -12.74
N PRO A 367 -1.15 7.62 -12.36
CA PRO A 367 -0.57 8.08 -11.09
C PRO A 367 -0.45 9.61 -10.98
N ASP A 368 0.01 10.11 -9.80
CA ASP A 368 0.43 11.50 -9.63
C ASP A 368 1.88 11.71 -10.10
N ILE A 369 2.75 10.78 -9.74
CA ILE A 369 4.20 10.85 -9.89
C ILE A 369 4.77 9.44 -10.01
N CYS A 370 5.95 9.27 -10.57
CA CYS A 370 6.64 8.00 -10.67
C CYS A 370 7.93 7.94 -9.87
N GLY A 371 8.23 6.75 -9.34
CA GLY A 371 9.55 6.31 -8.91
C GLY A 371 10.16 5.34 -9.92
N LEU A 372 11.28 4.72 -9.54
CA LEU A 372 11.97 3.72 -10.36
C LEU A 372 11.25 2.37 -10.29
N SER A 373 11.06 1.76 -11.45
CA SER A 373 10.42 0.46 -11.64
C SER A 373 11.08 -0.26 -12.82
N GLY A 374 10.95 -1.58 -12.89
CA GLY A 374 11.49 -2.37 -13.99
C GLY A 374 10.68 -2.23 -15.28
N LEU A 375 11.21 -2.81 -16.36
CA LEU A 375 10.57 -2.87 -17.67
C LEU A 375 10.50 -4.33 -18.16
N PRO A 376 9.32 -4.85 -18.56
CA PRO A 376 9.25 -6.17 -19.21
C PRO A 376 10.10 -6.21 -20.49
N PRO A 377 10.66 -7.38 -20.88
CA PRO A 377 10.57 -8.68 -20.20
C PRO A 377 11.58 -8.90 -19.08
N MET A 378 12.41 -7.92 -18.77
CA MET A 378 13.51 -8.00 -17.80
C MET A 378 13.20 -7.07 -16.62
N ALA A 379 12.15 -7.44 -15.88
CA ALA A 379 11.69 -6.65 -14.75
C ALA A 379 12.51 -6.86 -13.46
N ASP A 380 13.62 -7.64 -13.51
CA ASP A 380 14.56 -7.90 -12.43
C ASP A 380 15.49 -6.68 -12.28
N TYR A 381 14.97 -5.62 -11.66
CA TYR A 381 15.54 -4.30 -11.82
C TYR A 381 16.24 -3.74 -10.59
N ILE A 382 15.65 -3.86 -9.40
CA ILE A 382 16.24 -3.32 -8.17
C ILE A 382 16.58 -4.47 -7.23
N MET A 383 17.88 -4.68 -6.95
CA MET A 383 18.35 -5.76 -6.10
C MET A 383 18.16 -5.40 -4.62
N LEU A 384 17.10 -5.90 -3.99
CA LEU A 384 16.69 -5.54 -2.63
C LEU A 384 17.03 -6.65 -1.62
N PRO A 385 17.32 -6.29 -0.35
CA PRO A 385 17.54 -7.26 0.70
C PRO A 385 16.21 -7.90 1.12
N VAL A 386 16.22 -9.20 1.34
CA VAL A 386 15.06 -9.98 1.81
C VAL A 386 15.51 -10.95 2.91
N GLU A 387 14.58 -11.63 3.56
CA GLU A 387 14.92 -12.70 4.48
C GLU A 387 15.37 -13.94 3.70
N PRO A 388 16.54 -14.56 4.02
CA PRO A 388 17.01 -15.73 3.29
C PRO A 388 16.01 -16.87 3.28
N GLY A 389 15.69 -17.34 2.10
CA GLY A 389 14.76 -18.45 1.90
C GLY A 389 13.28 -18.08 2.13
N ASP A 390 12.95 -16.80 2.20
CA ASP A 390 11.57 -16.36 2.18
C ASP A 390 10.91 -16.60 0.81
N TRP A 391 9.66 -16.19 0.69
CA TRP A 391 8.93 -16.40 -0.56
C TRP A 391 9.54 -15.60 -1.73
N TYR A 392 10.00 -14.35 -1.48
CA TYR A 392 10.54 -13.51 -2.55
C TYR A 392 11.92 -13.95 -3.01
N ASP A 393 12.81 -14.36 -2.09
CA ASP A 393 14.12 -14.92 -2.38
C ASP A 393 14.00 -16.16 -3.31
N LYS A 394 13.13 -17.11 -2.93
CA LYS A 394 12.84 -18.30 -3.74
C LYS A 394 12.14 -17.96 -5.07
N PHE A 395 11.21 -17.02 -5.05
CA PHE A 395 10.43 -16.64 -6.23
C PHE A 395 11.28 -15.93 -7.28
N ALA A 396 12.05 -14.93 -6.89
CA ALA A 396 12.91 -14.16 -7.80
C ALA A 396 13.96 -15.04 -8.45
N TYR A 397 14.57 -15.94 -7.68
CA TYR A 397 15.48 -16.97 -8.20
C TYR A 397 14.82 -17.86 -9.26
N ALA A 398 13.59 -18.31 -9.03
CA ALA A 398 12.90 -19.31 -9.88
C ALA A 398 12.03 -18.69 -10.97
N SER A 399 11.70 -17.42 -10.90
CA SER A 399 10.56 -16.85 -11.62
C SER A 399 10.70 -16.74 -13.11
N GLY A 400 11.81 -17.08 -13.71
CA GLY A 400 11.96 -17.01 -15.17
C GLY A 400 11.53 -15.65 -15.77
N GLN A 401 11.48 -14.61 -15.00
CA GLN A 401 11.37 -13.22 -15.46
C GLN A 401 12.69 -12.75 -16.07
N LYS A 402 13.34 -13.65 -16.68
CA LYS A 402 14.14 -13.62 -17.87
C LYS A 402 15.43 -12.85 -17.91
N HIS A 403 16.16 -12.87 -16.93
CA HIS A 403 17.53 -13.30 -17.13
C HIS A 403 17.50 -14.81 -17.15
N PRO A 404 18.35 -15.51 -17.90
CA PRO A 404 18.04 -16.89 -18.29
C PRO A 404 17.57 -17.78 -17.16
N ASN A 405 17.79 -17.41 -15.89
CA ASN A 405 17.46 -18.14 -14.68
C ASN A 405 16.92 -17.23 -13.55
N GLY A 406 15.86 -16.47 -13.79
CA GLY A 406 15.33 -15.52 -12.81
C GLY A 406 16.27 -14.34 -12.60
N ASP A 407 16.44 -13.87 -11.38
CA ASP A 407 17.32 -12.74 -11.04
C ASP A 407 18.81 -13.13 -10.84
N GLU A 408 19.17 -14.37 -11.15
CA GLU A 408 20.53 -14.92 -11.01
C GLU A 408 21.10 -14.86 -9.59
N THR A 409 20.26 -14.69 -8.56
CA THR A 409 20.64 -14.82 -7.16
C THR A 409 20.61 -16.30 -6.71
N SER A 410 20.69 -16.58 -5.44
CA SER A 410 20.45 -17.88 -4.84
C SER A 410 19.14 -17.83 -4.05
N PRO A 411 18.37 -18.92 -3.96
CA PRO A 411 17.07 -18.89 -3.26
C PRO A 411 17.16 -18.71 -1.74
N ILE A 412 18.40 -18.52 -1.21
CA ILE A 412 18.69 -18.40 0.22
C ILE A 412 19.78 -17.38 0.54
N ASP A 413 20.15 -16.51 -0.39
CA ASP A 413 21.23 -15.55 -0.15
C ASP A 413 20.74 -14.21 0.44
N GLY A 414 19.43 -14.04 0.59
CA GLY A 414 18.82 -12.87 1.18
C GLY A 414 18.77 -11.66 0.24
N TRP A 415 18.81 -11.88 -1.06
CA TRP A 415 18.71 -10.85 -2.09
C TRP A 415 17.77 -11.26 -3.21
N ALA A 416 16.91 -10.35 -3.61
CA ALA A 416 15.95 -10.57 -4.69
C ALA A 416 15.80 -9.33 -5.56
N ALA A 417 15.60 -9.52 -6.85
CA ALA A 417 15.33 -8.41 -7.77
C ALA A 417 13.83 -8.05 -7.78
N PHE A 418 13.55 -6.79 -7.50
CA PHE A 418 12.21 -6.23 -7.42
C PHE A 418 11.91 -5.30 -8.58
N SER A 419 10.62 -5.23 -8.91
CA SER A 419 10.05 -4.29 -9.86
C SER A 419 8.62 -3.95 -9.47
N GLY A 420 8.06 -2.92 -10.11
CA GLY A 420 6.68 -2.56 -9.91
C GLY A 420 6.49 -1.28 -9.11
N THR A 421 5.25 -0.88 -8.99
CA THR A 421 4.86 0.30 -8.23
C THR A 421 5.06 0.11 -6.73
N SER A 422 5.17 -1.15 -6.26
CA SER A 422 5.57 -1.47 -4.89
C SER A 422 6.94 -0.92 -4.56
N ALA A 423 7.92 -1.08 -5.45
CA ALA A 423 9.25 -0.54 -5.26
C ALA A 423 9.29 0.99 -5.41
N ALA A 424 8.46 1.55 -6.28
CA ALA A 424 8.42 2.99 -6.54
C ALA A 424 7.79 3.80 -5.39
N ALA A 425 6.70 3.32 -4.77
CA ALA A 425 5.99 4.04 -3.73
C ALA A 425 6.85 4.40 -2.49
N PRO A 426 7.66 3.46 -1.92
CA PRO A 426 8.52 3.79 -0.81
C PRO A 426 9.66 4.76 -1.17
N GLN A 427 10.10 4.81 -2.43
CA GLN A 427 11.04 5.83 -2.90
C GLN A 427 10.41 7.22 -2.78
N ILE A 428 9.15 7.37 -3.21
CA ILE A 428 8.43 8.65 -3.09
C ILE A 428 8.19 9.01 -1.63
N ALA A 429 7.90 8.04 -0.76
CA ALA A 429 7.80 8.29 0.68
C ALA A 429 9.12 8.83 1.26
N GLY A 430 10.27 8.28 0.84
CA GLY A 430 11.58 8.80 1.18
C GLY A 430 11.78 10.25 0.70
N VAL A 431 11.40 10.57 -0.54
CA VAL A 431 11.48 11.96 -1.04
C VAL A 431 10.55 12.88 -0.24
N CYS A 432 9.33 12.45 0.13
CA CYS A 432 8.44 13.22 1.00
C CYS A 432 9.12 13.54 2.35
N ALA A 433 9.92 12.61 2.90
CA ALA A 433 10.68 12.87 4.14
C ALA A 433 11.74 13.93 3.95
N LEU A 434 12.45 13.96 2.81
CA LEU A 434 13.39 15.05 2.49
C LEU A 434 12.67 16.41 2.44
N LEU A 435 11.48 16.46 1.82
CA LEU A 435 10.67 17.69 1.74
C LEU A 435 10.20 18.16 3.11
N LYS A 436 9.75 17.24 3.98
CA LYS A 436 9.32 17.54 5.35
C LYS A 436 10.48 18.02 6.22
N GLN A 437 11.67 17.45 6.07
CA GLN A 437 12.87 17.98 6.76
C GLN A 437 13.25 19.37 6.25
N ALA A 438 13.17 19.61 4.93
CA ALA A 438 13.47 20.90 4.33
C ALA A 438 12.48 22.01 4.77
N ASN A 439 11.20 21.63 4.92
CA ASN A 439 10.13 22.52 5.39
C ASN A 439 9.03 21.73 6.10
N SER A 440 9.07 21.71 7.43
CA SER A 440 8.12 20.93 8.26
C SER A 440 6.67 21.42 8.17
N ARG A 441 6.42 22.65 7.69
CA ARG A 441 5.08 23.23 7.58
C ARG A 441 4.32 22.80 6.32
N LEU A 442 4.98 22.12 5.37
CA LEU A 442 4.34 21.68 4.15
C LEU A 442 3.21 20.66 4.46
N SER A 443 2.03 20.96 3.94
CA SER A 443 0.89 20.05 3.97
C SER A 443 1.05 18.92 2.94
N HIS A 444 0.26 17.86 3.09
CA HIS A 444 0.16 16.76 2.12
C HIS A 444 -0.03 17.27 0.67
N PHE A 445 -0.96 18.20 0.46
CA PHE A 445 -1.25 18.73 -0.88
C PHE A 445 -0.11 19.57 -1.45
N GLN A 446 0.54 20.40 -0.63
CA GLN A 446 1.71 21.16 -1.06
C GLN A 446 2.88 20.26 -1.45
N ILE A 447 3.13 19.19 -0.69
CA ILE A 447 4.15 18.18 -1.05
C ILE A 447 3.80 17.52 -2.38
N ARG A 448 2.57 17.08 -2.59
CA ARG A 448 2.12 16.50 -3.86
C ARG A 448 2.30 17.49 -5.04
N ASP A 449 1.97 18.75 -4.84
CA ASP A 449 2.11 19.79 -5.87
C ASP A 449 3.58 20.08 -6.18
N ILE A 450 4.47 20.10 -5.17
CA ILE A 450 5.91 20.21 -5.37
C ILE A 450 6.44 19.03 -6.20
N LEU A 451 6.09 17.79 -5.83
CA LEU A 451 6.50 16.60 -6.57
C LEU A 451 6.09 16.69 -8.05
N LYS A 452 4.85 17.07 -8.32
CA LYS A 452 4.31 17.26 -9.68
C LYS A 452 5.05 18.38 -10.44
N LYS A 453 5.23 19.53 -9.83
CA LYS A 453 5.86 20.71 -10.45
C LYS A 453 7.32 20.47 -10.82
N THR A 454 8.02 19.64 -10.05
CA THR A 454 9.47 19.46 -10.19
C THR A 454 9.88 18.18 -10.91
N ALA A 455 8.93 17.32 -11.26
CA ALA A 455 9.17 16.06 -11.93
C ALA A 455 9.94 16.21 -13.25
N ARG A 456 10.63 15.15 -13.63
CA ARG A 456 11.27 14.99 -14.94
C ARG A 456 10.27 14.33 -15.89
N ASP A 457 10.03 14.97 -17.02
CA ASP A 457 9.10 14.51 -18.03
C ASP A 457 9.55 13.19 -18.68
N VAL A 458 8.62 12.28 -18.92
CA VAL A 458 8.87 10.97 -19.53
C VAL A 458 8.03 10.87 -20.80
N THR A 459 8.68 10.72 -21.94
CA THR A 459 8.03 10.85 -23.26
C THR A 459 8.05 9.57 -24.09
N LYS A 460 8.46 8.44 -23.49
CA LYS A 460 8.54 7.12 -24.14
C LYS A 460 7.81 6.08 -23.32
N GLY A 461 7.37 5.02 -24.01
CA GLY A 461 6.67 3.90 -23.38
C GLY A 461 5.18 4.16 -23.21
N GLN A 462 4.53 3.27 -22.47
CA GLN A 462 3.09 3.31 -22.22
C GLN A 462 2.75 2.59 -20.91
N SER A 463 1.57 2.89 -20.33
CA SER A 463 1.05 2.16 -19.18
C SER A 463 0.46 0.79 -19.56
N GLN A 464 0.05 0.01 -18.57
CA GLN A 464 -0.65 -1.26 -18.78
C GLN A 464 -1.97 -1.08 -19.55
N GLN A 465 -2.67 0.03 -19.34
CA GLN A 465 -3.88 0.40 -20.06
C GLN A 465 -3.60 0.95 -21.47
N LYS A 466 -2.35 0.85 -21.95
CA LYS A 466 -1.91 1.31 -23.27
C LYS A 466 -2.01 2.82 -23.48
N ASN A 467 -2.03 3.59 -22.40
CA ASN A 467 -1.90 5.04 -22.48
C ASN A 467 -0.43 5.38 -22.76
N PRO A 468 -0.13 6.11 -23.85
CA PRO A 468 1.23 6.48 -24.19
C PRO A 468 1.77 7.58 -23.28
N ALA A 469 3.07 7.52 -22.98
CA ALA A 469 3.80 8.64 -22.39
C ALA A 469 4.08 9.70 -23.48
N HIS A 470 3.90 10.98 -23.15
CA HIS A 470 4.10 12.10 -24.05
C HIS A 470 4.62 13.33 -23.31
N GLN A 471 4.96 14.39 -24.03
CA GLN A 471 5.40 15.63 -23.41
C GLN A 471 4.30 16.23 -22.51
N GLY A 472 4.68 16.60 -21.29
CA GLY A 472 3.79 17.10 -20.25
C GLY A 472 3.04 15.99 -19.52
N PRO A 473 2.13 16.34 -18.61
CA PRO A 473 1.40 15.35 -17.80
C PRO A 473 0.56 14.40 -18.65
N ASP A 474 0.65 13.11 -18.39
CA ASP A 474 -0.04 12.04 -19.10
C ASP A 474 -0.59 10.94 -18.18
N LEU A 475 -1.32 10.00 -18.78
CA LEU A 475 -1.90 8.87 -18.01
C LEU A 475 -0.89 7.76 -17.75
N ALA A 476 0.24 7.69 -18.46
CA ALA A 476 1.23 6.64 -18.26
C ALA A 476 2.10 6.89 -17.02
N THR A 477 2.48 8.16 -16.82
CA THR A 477 3.49 8.54 -15.82
C THR A 477 3.06 9.69 -14.89
N GLY A 478 1.82 10.16 -15.03
CA GLY A 478 1.35 11.34 -14.30
C GLY A 478 2.15 12.58 -14.71
N PHE A 479 2.90 13.16 -13.76
CA PHE A 479 3.80 14.28 -14.02
C PHE A 479 5.24 13.85 -14.33
N GLY A 480 5.52 12.55 -14.39
CA GLY A 480 6.83 11.99 -14.75
C GLY A 480 7.61 11.43 -13.56
N LEU A 481 8.92 11.25 -13.74
CA LEU A 481 9.83 10.70 -12.72
C LEU A 481 10.23 11.77 -11.71
N VAL A 482 10.19 11.44 -10.42
CA VAL A 482 10.55 12.36 -9.35
C VAL A 482 11.99 12.89 -9.50
N ASP A 483 12.18 14.17 -9.17
CA ASP A 483 13.47 14.84 -9.04
C ASP A 483 13.61 15.36 -7.59
N ALA A 484 14.26 14.59 -6.75
CA ALA A 484 14.40 14.92 -5.33
C ALA A 484 15.15 16.23 -5.10
N SER A 485 16.14 16.52 -5.94
CA SER A 485 16.92 17.77 -5.81
C SER A 485 16.06 19.01 -6.05
N ARG A 486 15.33 19.05 -7.19
CA ARG A 486 14.46 20.17 -7.52
C ARG A 486 13.29 20.29 -6.53
N ALA A 487 12.76 19.17 -6.06
CA ALA A 487 11.69 19.14 -5.09
C ALA A 487 12.13 19.73 -3.75
N VAL A 488 13.31 19.36 -3.24
CA VAL A 488 13.89 19.93 -2.01
C VAL A 488 14.18 21.43 -2.17
N ASP A 489 14.74 21.85 -3.31
CA ASP A 489 14.98 23.26 -3.57
C ASP A 489 13.69 24.10 -3.58
N GLU A 490 12.60 23.54 -4.11
CA GLU A 490 11.29 24.19 -4.09
C GLU A 490 10.70 24.24 -2.67
N ALA A 491 10.83 23.16 -1.88
CA ALA A 491 10.40 23.12 -0.49
C ALA A 491 11.10 24.17 0.38
N ILE A 492 12.41 24.38 0.17
CA ILE A 492 13.20 25.40 0.86
C ILE A 492 12.71 26.82 0.51
N LYS A 493 12.34 27.11 -0.74
CA LYS A 493 11.83 28.41 -1.15
C LYS A 493 10.48 28.75 -0.50
N MET A 494 9.73 27.74 -0.08
CA MET A 494 8.44 27.89 0.60
C MET A 494 8.56 27.90 2.13
N SER A 495 9.78 27.80 2.68
CA SER A 495 10.04 27.75 4.13
C SER A 495 9.90 29.10 4.83
#